data_c7b26d93646d98b3a2741880a63c4d26
#
_entry.id   c7b26d93646d98b3a2741880a63c4d26
#
_cell.length_a   1.000
_cell.length_b   1.000
_cell.length_c   1.000
_cell.angle_alpha   90.00
_cell.angle_beta   90.00
_cell.angle_gamma   90.00
#
_symmetry.space_group_name_H-M   'P 1'
#
loop_
_entity.id
_entity.type
_entity.pdbx_description
1 polymer ?
#
loop_
_entity_poly.entity_id
_entity_poly.type
_entity_poly.pdbx_seq_one_letter_code
_entity_poly.pdbx_strand_id
1 'polypeptide(L)'
;MKQQIISEVVQQMLPHLDNAQMQQLQKVLENTLFGCEITAQTEKKDMNDNQKLIDAFVSAKRIEGCSEKTLKYYRTTIEMMVASTDKGIRHIQTEDLRSYLTDYQSKNQSSRVTIDNIRRILSSFFSWLEDEDYILKSPVRRIHKVKTATN
;
A
#
# COMPACT_ATOMS: atom_id res chain seq x y z
N MET A 1 1.29 -15.57 20.06
CA MET A 1 1.33 -14.73 18.87
C MET A 1 2.57 -13.84 18.81
N LYS A 2 2.98 -13.20 19.92
CA LYS A 2 4.22 -12.38 19.95
C LYS A 2 5.46 -13.18 19.55
N GLN A 3 5.62 -14.37 20.11
CA GLN A 3 6.79 -15.23 19.81
C GLN A 3 6.84 -15.66 18.35
N GLN A 4 5.69 -15.88 17.74
CA GLN A 4 5.62 -16.22 16.31
C GLN A 4 6.10 -15.06 15.45
N ILE A 5 5.71 -13.84 15.78
CA ILE A 5 6.14 -12.64 15.06
C ILE A 5 7.64 -12.43 15.20
N ILE A 6 8.15 -12.53 16.41
CA ILE A 6 9.59 -12.38 16.69
C ILE A 6 10.39 -13.43 15.93
N SER A 7 9.98 -14.70 15.99
CA SER A 7 10.63 -15.80 15.27
C SER A 7 10.66 -15.56 13.76
N GLU A 8 9.54 -15.13 13.20
CA GLU A 8 9.43 -14.88 11.77
C GLU A 8 10.34 -13.74 11.31
N VAL A 9 10.35 -12.63 12.06
CA VAL A 9 11.25 -11.50 11.76
C VAL A 9 12.71 -11.93 11.85
N VAL A 10 13.08 -12.65 12.89
CA VAL A 10 14.45 -13.15 13.10
C VAL A 10 14.87 -14.06 11.95
N GLN A 11 14.02 -15.00 11.54
CA GLN A 11 14.31 -15.91 10.43
C GLN A 11 14.51 -15.17 9.11
N GLN A 12 13.70 -14.17 8.84
CA GLN A 12 13.81 -13.40 7.59
C GLN A 12 15.07 -12.54 7.57
N MET A 13 15.57 -12.14 8.72
CA MET A 13 16.78 -11.32 8.81
C MET A 13 18.08 -12.11 8.90
N LEU A 14 18.02 -13.44 9.10
CA LEU A 14 19.18 -14.30 9.21
C LEU A 14 20.23 -14.11 8.09
N PRO A 15 19.83 -14.04 6.80
CA PRO A 15 20.80 -13.86 5.72
C PRO A 15 21.48 -12.49 5.70
N HIS A 16 20.98 -11.54 6.47
CA HIS A 16 21.41 -10.13 6.38
C HIS A 16 22.19 -9.64 7.59
N LEU A 17 22.13 -10.35 8.71
CA LEU A 17 22.72 -9.91 9.97
C LEU A 17 23.64 -10.98 10.55
N ASP A 18 24.67 -10.55 11.27
CA ASP A 18 25.52 -11.46 12.04
C ASP A 18 24.86 -11.85 13.36
N ASN A 19 25.51 -12.77 14.12
CA ASN A 19 24.93 -13.29 15.37
C ASN A 19 24.70 -12.20 16.43
N ALA A 20 25.63 -11.25 16.56
CA ALA A 20 25.53 -10.17 17.52
C ALA A 20 24.36 -9.25 17.18
N GLN A 21 24.22 -8.92 15.89
CA GLN A 21 23.12 -8.11 15.38
C GLN A 21 21.78 -8.82 15.55
N MET A 22 21.72 -10.13 15.31
CA MET A 22 20.51 -10.94 15.48
C MET A 22 20.06 -10.96 16.93
N GLN A 23 20.98 -11.11 17.88
CA GLN A 23 20.67 -11.07 19.32
C GLN A 23 20.13 -9.71 19.71
N GLN A 24 20.71 -8.64 19.20
CA GLN A 24 20.23 -7.28 19.45
C GLN A 24 18.85 -7.06 18.87
N LEU A 25 18.60 -7.53 17.65
CA LEU A 25 17.28 -7.45 17.02
C LEU A 25 16.23 -8.17 17.84
N GLN A 26 16.50 -9.39 18.27
CA GLN A 26 15.57 -10.19 19.08
C GLN A 26 15.26 -9.49 20.40
N LYS A 27 16.29 -8.95 21.06
CA LYS A 27 16.12 -8.22 22.32
C LYS A 27 15.26 -6.98 22.15
N VAL A 28 15.50 -6.21 21.10
CA VAL A 28 14.70 -5.01 20.78
C VAL A 28 13.25 -5.37 20.53
N LEU A 29 13.01 -6.43 19.75
CA LEU A 29 11.65 -6.90 19.45
C LEU A 29 10.92 -7.33 20.72
N GLU A 30 11.58 -8.11 21.58
CA GLU A 30 11.00 -8.57 22.84
C GLU A 30 10.64 -7.39 23.73
N ASN A 31 11.54 -6.41 23.88
CA ASN A 31 11.32 -5.23 24.70
C ASN A 31 10.22 -4.33 24.13
N THR A 32 10.23 -4.12 22.82
CA THR A 32 9.25 -3.25 22.14
C THR A 32 7.85 -3.83 22.21
N LEU A 33 7.72 -5.15 22.05
CA LEU A 33 6.43 -5.84 22.08
C LEU A 33 5.96 -6.19 23.50
N PHE A 34 6.83 -5.97 24.50
CA PHE A 34 6.46 -6.21 25.88
C PHE A 34 5.33 -5.27 26.29
N GLY A 35 4.28 -5.84 26.86
CA GLY A 35 3.11 -5.04 27.24
C GLY A 35 2.14 -4.71 26.11
N CYS A 36 2.50 -5.02 24.88
CA CYS A 36 1.59 -4.86 23.74
C CYS A 36 0.69 -6.08 23.61
N GLU A 37 -0.57 -5.85 23.31
CA GLU A 37 -1.50 -6.93 22.98
C GLU A 37 -1.56 -7.05 21.46
N ILE A 38 -1.17 -8.23 20.94
CA ILE A 38 -1.16 -8.50 19.51
C ILE A 38 -2.33 -9.40 19.19
N THR A 39 -3.24 -8.90 18.35
CA THR A 39 -4.40 -9.64 17.87
C THR A 39 -4.37 -9.71 16.36
N ALA A 40 -4.93 -10.80 15.81
CA ALA A 40 -5.10 -10.91 14.36
C ALA A 40 -6.06 -9.83 13.88
N GLN A 41 -5.69 -9.18 12.78
CA GLN A 41 -6.50 -8.13 12.18
C GLN A 41 -7.81 -8.71 11.64
N THR A 42 -8.93 -8.05 11.92
CA THR A 42 -10.23 -8.45 11.37
C THR A 42 -10.55 -7.61 10.13
N GLU A 43 -11.34 -8.17 9.21
CA GLU A 43 -11.73 -7.50 7.98
C GLU A 43 -12.34 -6.11 8.20
N LYS A 44 -13.16 -5.96 9.23
CA LYS A 44 -13.78 -4.66 9.58
C LYS A 44 -12.77 -3.59 9.94
N LYS A 45 -11.69 -4.00 10.61
CA LYS A 45 -10.61 -3.08 11.02
C LYS A 45 -9.84 -2.58 9.80
N ASP A 46 -9.56 -3.49 8.85
CA ASP A 46 -8.89 -3.14 7.61
C ASP A 46 -9.71 -2.18 6.76
N MET A 47 -11.02 -2.39 6.65
CA MET A 47 -11.90 -1.50 5.89
C MET A 47 -11.97 -0.10 6.49
N ASN A 48 -12.04 0.01 7.82
CA ASN A 48 -12.01 1.30 8.49
C ASN A 48 -10.68 2.03 8.30
N ASP A 49 -9.57 1.28 8.35
CA ASP A 49 -8.23 1.84 8.12
C ASP A 49 -8.12 2.34 6.68
N ASN A 50 -8.62 1.58 5.71
CA ASN A 50 -8.61 1.96 4.30
C ASN A 50 -9.33 3.29 4.08
N GLN A 51 -10.53 3.43 4.63
CA GLN A 51 -11.31 4.66 4.47
C GLN A 51 -10.61 5.86 5.10
N LYS A 52 -10.01 5.68 6.27
CA LYS A 52 -9.25 6.74 6.95
C LYS A 52 -8.06 7.20 6.11
N LEU A 53 -7.33 6.26 5.49
CA LEU A 53 -6.18 6.59 4.64
C LEU A 53 -6.61 7.34 3.39
N ILE A 54 -7.69 6.92 2.75
CA ILE A 54 -8.23 7.59 1.58
C ILE A 54 -8.68 9.00 1.93
N ASP A 55 -9.41 9.17 3.01
CA ASP A 55 -9.89 10.48 3.47
C ASP A 55 -8.73 11.42 3.79
N ALA A 56 -7.70 10.91 4.43
CA ALA A 56 -6.50 11.69 4.76
C ALA A 56 -5.76 12.15 3.50
N PHE A 57 -5.64 11.26 2.50
CA PHE A 57 -5.03 11.61 1.22
C PHE A 57 -5.81 12.70 0.49
N VAL A 58 -7.13 12.55 0.41
CA VAL A 58 -8.00 13.53 -0.25
C VAL A 58 -7.90 14.88 0.45
N SER A 59 -7.90 14.90 1.79
CA SER A 59 -7.75 16.13 2.57
C SER A 59 -6.40 16.80 2.30
N ALA A 60 -5.32 16.03 2.22
CA ALA A 60 -3.99 16.56 1.92
C ALA A 60 -3.96 17.20 0.53
N LYS A 61 -4.55 16.54 -0.46
CA LYS A 61 -4.61 17.06 -1.84
C LYS A 61 -5.49 18.30 -1.94
N ARG A 62 -6.55 18.39 -1.14
CA ARG A 62 -7.40 19.59 -1.09
C ARG A 62 -6.62 20.79 -0.58
N ILE A 63 -5.81 20.62 0.45
CA ILE A 63 -4.94 21.67 0.99
C ILE A 63 -3.91 22.12 -0.07
N GLU A 64 -3.44 21.20 -0.90
CA GLU A 64 -2.50 21.51 -1.99
C GLU A 64 -3.17 22.26 -3.16
N GLY A 65 -4.48 22.44 -3.13
CA GLY A 65 -5.19 23.21 -4.13
C GLY A 65 -5.84 22.41 -5.25
N CYS A 66 -5.95 21.10 -5.12
CA CYS A 66 -6.64 20.29 -6.12
C CYS A 66 -8.13 20.63 -6.17
N SER A 67 -8.70 20.65 -7.38
CA SER A 67 -10.13 20.92 -7.56
C SER A 67 -10.98 19.76 -7.02
N GLU A 68 -12.22 20.04 -6.65
CA GLU A 68 -13.16 19.02 -6.17
C GLU A 68 -13.41 17.93 -7.23
N LYS A 69 -13.41 18.28 -8.50
CA LYS A 69 -13.52 17.33 -9.60
C LYS A 69 -12.34 16.35 -9.63
N THR A 70 -11.13 16.86 -9.48
CA THR A 70 -9.90 16.04 -9.41
C THR A 70 -9.91 15.14 -8.19
N LEU A 71 -10.30 15.67 -7.03
CA LEU A 71 -10.38 14.91 -5.78
C LEU A 71 -11.38 13.76 -5.88
N LYS A 72 -12.55 14.02 -6.49
CA LYS A 72 -13.56 12.99 -6.72
C LYS A 72 -13.02 11.88 -7.61
N TYR A 73 -12.30 12.23 -8.65
CA TYR A 73 -11.67 11.27 -9.57
C TYR A 73 -10.63 10.42 -8.84
N TYR A 74 -9.79 11.05 -8.03
CA TYR A 74 -8.80 10.35 -7.21
C TYR A 74 -9.46 9.36 -6.25
N ARG A 75 -10.45 9.84 -5.51
CA ARG A 75 -11.17 9.02 -4.53
C ARG A 75 -11.82 7.80 -5.20
N THR A 76 -12.55 8.01 -6.28
CA THR A 76 -13.23 6.93 -7.01
C THR A 76 -12.24 5.88 -7.52
N THR A 77 -11.12 6.33 -8.10
CA THR A 77 -10.09 5.44 -8.63
C THR A 77 -9.48 4.58 -7.53
N ILE A 78 -9.14 5.20 -6.39
CA ILE A 78 -8.55 4.49 -5.26
C ILE A 78 -9.55 3.50 -4.64
N GLU A 79 -10.78 3.93 -4.45
CA GLU A 79 -11.83 3.08 -3.87
C GLU A 79 -12.12 1.85 -4.74
N MET A 80 -12.14 2.01 -6.05
CA MET A 80 -12.33 0.89 -6.98
C MET A 80 -11.18 -0.12 -6.87
N MET A 81 -9.96 0.36 -6.78
CA MET A 81 -8.79 -0.50 -6.60
C MET A 81 -8.86 -1.28 -5.29
N VAL A 82 -9.18 -0.60 -4.20
CA VAL A 82 -9.29 -1.22 -2.87
C VAL A 82 -10.38 -2.28 -2.86
N ALA A 83 -11.54 -1.99 -3.43
CA ALA A 83 -12.64 -2.94 -3.53
C ALA A 83 -12.26 -4.19 -4.33
N SER A 84 -11.50 -4.01 -5.40
CA SER A 84 -11.07 -5.12 -6.26
C SER A 84 -10.01 -6.01 -5.61
N THR A 85 -9.06 -5.43 -4.89
CA THR A 85 -7.99 -6.20 -4.24
C THR A 85 -8.45 -6.89 -2.97
N ASP A 86 -9.50 -6.38 -2.34
CA ASP A 86 -10.08 -6.91 -1.10
C ASP A 86 -9.03 -7.11 0.01
N LYS A 87 -8.11 -6.16 0.11
CA LYS A 87 -7.03 -6.15 1.12
C LYS A 87 -6.95 -4.82 1.83
N GLY A 88 -6.39 -4.82 3.03
CA GLY A 88 -5.97 -3.58 3.68
C GLY A 88 -4.93 -2.86 2.80
N ILE A 89 -5.06 -1.55 2.69
CA ILE A 89 -4.15 -0.74 1.86
C ILE A 89 -2.69 -0.99 2.22
N ARG A 90 -2.40 -1.15 3.51
CA ARG A 90 -1.03 -1.40 3.99
C ARG A 90 -0.47 -2.76 3.57
N HIS A 91 -1.31 -3.67 3.14
CA HIS A 91 -0.94 -5.04 2.75
C HIS A 91 -0.94 -5.27 1.23
N ILE A 92 -1.28 -4.25 0.46
CA ILE A 92 -1.32 -4.35 -1.01
C ILE A 92 0.11 -4.46 -1.54
N GLN A 93 0.33 -5.46 -2.39
CA GLN A 93 1.62 -5.75 -3.02
C GLN A 93 1.62 -5.30 -4.48
N THR A 94 2.81 -5.18 -5.06
CA THR A 94 2.97 -4.82 -6.47
C THR A 94 2.18 -5.75 -7.40
N GLU A 95 2.20 -7.06 -7.12
CA GLU A 95 1.47 -8.03 -7.94
C GLU A 95 -0.05 -7.85 -7.87
N ASP A 96 -0.58 -7.44 -6.73
CA ASP A 96 -2.01 -7.11 -6.59
C ASP A 96 -2.40 -5.98 -7.54
N LEU A 97 -1.56 -4.97 -7.64
CA LEU A 97 -1.81 -3.82 -8.51
C LEU A 97 -1.63 -4.17 -9.99
N ARG A 98 -0.63 -4.98 -10.33
CA ARG A 98 -0.46 -5.47 -11.69
C ARG A 98 -1.67 -6.26 -12.16
N SER A 99 -2.15 -7.17 -11.32
CA SER A 99 -3.36 -7.93 -11.60
C SER A 99 -4.57 -7.03 -11.74
N TYR A 100 -4.71 -6.05 -10.86
CA TYR A 100 -5.82 -5.09 -10.93
C TYR A 100 -5.82 -4.33 -12.25
N LEU A 101 -4.68 -3.80 -12.67
CA LEU A 101 -4.58 -3.03 -13.91
C LEU A 101 -4.85 -3.91 -15.14
N THR A 102 -4.33 -5.13 -15.14
CA THR A 102 -4.57 -6.10 -16.22
C THR A 102 -6.05 -6.46 -16.33
N ASP A 103 -6.68 -6.77 -15.21
CA ASP A 103 -8.10 -7.12 -15.16
C ASP A 103 -8.98 -5.95 -15.56
N TYR A 104 -8.65 -4.75 -15.09
CA TYR A 104 -9.38 -3.54 -15.45
C TYR A 104 -9.35 -3.31 -16.97
N GLN A 105 -8.17 -3.44 -17.56
CA GLN A 105 -8.01 -3.27 -19.00
C GLN A 105 -8.84 -4.27 -19.79
N SER A 106 -8.81 -5.54 -19.38
CA SER A 106 -9.58 -6.61 -20.05
C SER A 106 -11.07 -6.42 -19.91
N LYS A 107 -11.56 -6.15 -18.70
CA LYS A 107 -13.00 -6.03 -18.43
C LYS A 107 -13.64 -4.81 -19.06
N ASN A 108 -12.92 -3.69 -19.10
CA ASN A 108 -13.43 -2.42 -19.56
C ASN A 108 -12.97 -2.07 -20.96
N GLN A 109 -12.15 -2.92 -21.59
CA GLN A 109 -11.54 -2.68 -22.88
C GLN A 109 -10.90 -1.29 -22.94
N SER A 110 -10.22 -0.92 -21.84
CA SER A 110 -9.64 0.40 -21.66
C SER A 110 -8.40 0.60 -22.52
N SER A 111 -8.20 1.85 -22.94
CA SER A 111 -6.97 2.23 -23.64
C SER A 111 -5.77 2.23 -22.69
N ARG A 112 -4.57 2.20 -23.27
CA ARG A 112 -3.32 2.33 -22.50
C ARG A 112 -3.25 3.67 -21.75
N VAL A 113 -3.81 4.73 -22.34
CA VAL A 113 -3.88 6.04 -21.71
C VAL A 113 -4.70 5.98 -20.41
N THR A 114 -5.86 5.32 -20.43
CA THR A 114 -6.70 5.15 -19.25
C THR A 114 -5.97 4.38 -18.17
N ILE A 115 -5.29 3.28 -18.52
CA ILE A 115 -4.53 2.47 -17.58
C ILE A 115 -3.38 3.28 -16.98
N ASP A 116 -2.68 4.07 -17.78
CA ASP A 116 -1.61 4.92 -17.28
C ASP A 116 -2.13 6.01 -16.33
N ASN A 117 -3.29 6.57 -16.61
CA ASN A 117 -3.92 7.55 -15.72
C ASN A 117 -4.25 6.92 -14.36
N ILE A 118 -4.79 5.70 -14.35
CA ILE A 118 -5.06 4.96 -13.12
C ILE A 118 -3.75 4.71 -12.37
N ARG A 119 -2.72 4.25 -13.06
CA ARG A 119 -1.39 4.01 -12.49
C ARG A 119 -0.84 5.29 -11.82
N ARG A 120 -0.97 6.44 -12.48
CA ARG A 120 -0.50 7.73 -11.94
C ARG A 120 -1.20 8.09 -10.65
N ILE A 121 -2.51 7.90 -10.60
CA ILE A 121 -3.30 8.20 -9.39
C ILE A 121 -2.88 7.27 -8.25
N LEU A 122 -2.75 5.97 -8.53
CA LEU A 122 -2.30 5.00 -7.54
C LEU A 122 -0.86 5.29 -7.09
N SER A 123 0.00 5.69 -8.02
CA SER A 123 1.38 6.09 -7.69
C SER A 123 1.40 7.29 -6.74
N SER A 124 0.59 8.29 -7.02
CA SER A 124 0.48 9.47 -6.16
C SER A 124 0.00 9.09 -4.75
N PHE A 125 -1.01 8.24 -4.66
CA PHE A 125 -1.57 7.79 -3.39
C PHE A 125 -0.55 7.01 -2.56
N PHE A 126 0.06 5.99 -3.15
CA PHE A 126 1.02 5.16 -2.43
C PHE A 126 2.33 5.89 -2.11
N SER A 127 2.78 6.81 -2.96
CA SER A 127 3.93 7.67 -2.63
C SER A 127 3.62 8.56 -1.44
N TRP A 128 2.41 9.10 -1.37
CA TRP A 128 1.98 9.89 -0.22
C TRP A 128 1.95 9.03 1.05
N LEU A 129 1.46 7.79 0.97
CA LEU A 129 1.46 6.87 2.11
C LEU A 129 2.89 6.56 2.59
N GLU A 130 3.82 6.39 1.66
CA GLU A 130 5.24 6.18 1.98
C GLU A 130 5.83 7.42 2.66
N ASP A 131 5.58 8.61 2.12
CA ASP A 131 6.06 9.88 2.68
C ASP A 131 5.52 10.15 4.08
N GLU A 132 4.30 9.73 4.36
CA GLU A 132 3.65 9.90 5.67
C GLU A 132 3.94 8.73 6.63
N ASP A 133 4.82 7.82 6.25
CA ASP A 133 5.23 6.67 7.06
C ASP A 133 4.12 5.66 7.36
N TYR A 134 3.06 5.63 6.58
CA TYR A 134 2.02 4.60 6.69
C TYR A 134 2.45 3.27 6.10
N ILE A 135 3.34 3.29 5.11
CA ILE A 135 3.94 2.11 4.48
C ILE A 135 5.43 2.34 4.30
N LEU A 136 6.21 1.25 4.18
CA LEU A 136 7.66 1.34 4.00
C LEU A 136 8.05 1.71 2.57
N LYS A 137 7.37 1.11 1.59
CA LYS A 137 7.66 1.34 0.17
C LYS A 137 6.37 1.30 -0.64
N SER A 138 6.26 2.19 -1.60
CA SER A 138 5.13 2.18 -2.53
C SER A 138 5.14 0.92 -3.39
N PRO A 139 4.04 0.14 -3.43
CA PRO A 139 3.94 -1.03 -4.30
C PRO A 139 3.85 -0.66 -5.79
N VAL A 140 3.53 0.59 -6.12
CA VAL A 140 3.48 1.09 -7.51
C VAL A 140 4.87 1.40 -8.06
N ARG A 141 5.85 1.49 -7.20
CA ARG A 141 7.22 1.88 -7.54
C ARG A 141 7.83 1.06 -8.66
N ARG A 142 7.49 -0.23 -8.74
CA ARG A 142 7.99 -1.15 -9.77
C ARG A 142 7.11 -1.20 -11.01
N ILE A 143 6.00 -0.47 -11.02
CA ILE A 143 5.11 -0.40 -12.17
C ILE A 143 5.44 0.86 -12.94
N HIS A 144 6.04 0.68 -14.11
CA HIS A 144 6.51 1.79 -14.92
C HIS A 144 5.39 2.37 -15.78
N LYS A 145 5.63 3.57 -16.29
CA LYS A 145 4.71 4.24 -17.20
C LYS A 145 4.32 3.31 -18.35
N VAL A 146 3.03 3.23 -18.62
CA VAL A 146 2.52 2.46 -19.76
C VAL A 146 2.90 3.16 -21.05
N LYS A 147 3.55 2.43 -21.94
CA LYS A 147 3.92 2.97 -23.25
C LYS A 147 2.66 3.15 -24.09
N THR A 148 2.40 4.39 -24.47
CA THR A 148 1.35 4.72 -25.42
C THR A 148 1.98 4.87 -26.79
N ALA A 149 1.30 4.34 -27.83
CA ALA A 149 1.77 4.50 -29.18
C ALA A 149 1.70 5.98 -29.55
N THR A 150 2.85 6.63 -29.61
CA THR A 150 2.97 7.98 -30.12
C THR A 150 3.54 7.89 -31.52
N ASN A 151 2.74 8.23 -32.45
CA ASN A 151 3.23 8.41 -33.81
C ASN A 151 3.24 9.88 -34.12
#